data_8d54dc5ec5f411016b9f45e5502bef2c
#
_entry.id   8d54dc5ec5f411016b9f45e5502bef2c
#
_cell.length_a   1.000
_cell.length_b   1.000
_cell.length_c   1.000
_cell.angle_alpha   90.00
_cell.angle_beta   90.00
_cell.angle_gamma   90.00
#
_symmetry.space_group_name_H-M   'P 1'
#
loop_
_entity.id
_entity.type
_entity.pdbx_description
1 polymer ?
#
loop_
_entity_poly.entity_id
_entity_poly.type
_entity_poly.pdbx_seq_one_letter_code
_entity_poly.pdbx_strand_id
1 'polypeptide(L)'
;MYKLNKGKKTAFFLFLFVIGNIALLFGQDPDIRDHTEPREYKKYKCKGLFSSDSTTVSRFNQKADQVLNSVFKPDREFIADSLIKVFDDSPSFGIYKDNYVVVGTELFRNPDRYNSDAKFQISFSQRLTNSILPFRTYLFLTYTQLAFWDVFQESFPFRDINFNPTVGLAKPLVYKNRYLGEISFQLEHESNGKDGEDSRSWNKVSFAGQFKINHHWSYFSKLWVPIVDGENNRNIVRYRGWATTAISYNQKEKFNTSLVLNKRGGNILNTNITVNFAYRLFHDENQYLFFEFYNGYGEGLLDYNQFHQRFRLGFVIKPNFRFIY
;
A
#
# COMPACT_ATOMS: atom_id res chain seq x y z
N MET A 1 -17.32 7.71 34.78
CA MET A 1 -15.96 7.22 35.12
C MET A 1 -15.85 5.76 34.65
N TYR A 2 -15.48 5.52 33.40
CA TYR A 2 -15.37 4.18 32.82
C TYR A 2 -13.95 3.66 33.02
N LYS A 3 -13.79 2.64 33.87
CA LYS A 3 -12.51 1.93 34.03
C LYS A 3 -12.21 1.11 32.80
N LEU A 4 -11.24 1.54 31.98
CA LEU A 4 -10.69 0.73 30.89
C LEU A 4 -10.01 -0.53 31.43
N ASN A 5 -10.44 -1.65 30.90
CA ASN A 5 -9.99 -3.00 31.24
C ASN A 5 -8.48 -3.16 30.97
N LYS A 6 -7.70 -3.57 31.98
CA LYS A 6 -6.23 -3.70 31.94
C LYS A 6 -5.70 -4.53 30.74
N GLY A 7 -6.47 -5.50 30.24
CA GLY A 7 -6.07 -6.36 29.13
C GLY A 7 -5.96 -5.66 27.78
N LYS A 8 -6.75 -4.60 27.54
CA LYS A 8 -6.70 -3.85 26.27
C LYS A 8 -5.46 -2.95 26.17
N LYS A 9 -4.97 -2.44 27.31
CA LYS A 9 -3.72 -1.65 27.36
C LYS A 9 -2.49 -2.51 27.07
N THR A 10 -2.46 -3.75 27.55
CA THR A 10 -1.31 -4.65 27.37
C THR A 10 -1.15 -5.09 25.92
N ALA A 11 -2.23 -5.37 25.20
CA ALA A 11 -2.18 -5.74 23.77
C ALA A 11 -1.73 -4.56 22.89
N PHE A 12 -2.16 -3.33 23.22
CA PHE A 12 -1.75 -2.12 22.52
C PHE A 12 -0.26 -1.78 22.75
N PHE A 13 0.22 -1.92 23.98
CA PHE A 13 1.63 -1.73 24.30
C PHE A 13 2.54 -2.81 23.66
N LEU A 14 2.08 -4.05 23.56
CA LEU A 14 2.82 -5.10 22.87
C LEU A 14 2.95 -4.80 21.35
N PHE A 15 1.90 -4.28 20.75
CA PHE A 15 1.88 -3.87 19.33
C PHE A 15 2.85 -2.70 19.07
N LEU A 16 2.84 -1.68 19.92
CA LEU A 16 3.77 -0.55 19.84
C LEU A 16 5.22 -0.96 20.14
N PHE A 17 5.43 -1.91 21.06
CA PHE A 17 6.76 -2.43 21.37
C PHE A 17 7.38 -3.20 20.20
N VAL A 18 6.59 -3.98 19.48
CA VAL A 18 7.05 -4.70 18.27
C VAL A 18 7.42 -3.71 17.16
N ILE A 19 6.61 -2.68 16.91
CA ILE A 19 6.89 -1.66 15.90
C ILE A 19 8.08 -0.78 16.28
N GLY A 20 8.19 -0.37 17.55
CA GLY A 20 9.30 0.42 18.06
C GLY A 20 10.65 -0.30 17.95
N ASN A 21 10.67 -1.61 18.20
CA ASN A 21 11.90 -2.41 18.03
C ASN A 21 12.28 -2.67 16.58
N ILE A 22 11.32 -2.71 15.65
CA ILE A 22 11.59 -2.78 14.21
C ILE A 22 12.23 -1.47 13.72
N ALA A 23 11.77 -0.32 14.21
CA ALA A 23 12.38 0.99 13.88
C ALA A 23 13.81 1.13 14.45
N LEU A 24 14.09 0.55 15.61
CA LEU A 24 15.42 0.55 16.24
C LEU A 24 16.42 -0.38 15.52
N LEU A 25 15.96 -1.43 14.83
CA LEU A 25 16.81 -2.33 14.05
C LEU A 25 17.32 -1.69 12.75
N PHE A 26 16.71 -0.60 12.29
CA PHE A 26 17.11 0.14 11.09
C PHE A 26 17.81 1.49 11.38
N GLY A 27 18.02 1.85 12.64
CA GLY A 27 18.43 3.19 13.06
C GLY A 27 19.68 3.31 13.94
N GLN A 28 20.55 2.31 14.03
CA GLN A 28 21.81 2.46 14.78
C GLN A 28 23.01 2.17 13.88
N ASP A 29 23.66 3.26 13.48
CA ASP A 29 25.04 3.25 12.98
C ASP A 29 25.95 3.61 14.16
N PRO A 30 26.85 2.73 14.61
CA PRO A 30 27.75 3.03 15.70
C PRO A 30 29.06 3.62 15.20
N ASP A 31 29.38 4.79 15.69
CA ASP A 31 30.69 5.36 15.92
C ASP A 31 31.65 5.56 14.72
N ILE A 32 31.65 6.79 14.24
CA ILE A 32 32.78 7.34 13.49
C ILE A 32 33.83 7.78 14.51
N ARG A 33 34.90 6.98 14.72
CA ARG A 33 36.17 7.44 15.23
C ARG A 33 37.12 7.64 14.08
N ASP A 34 37.52 8.88 13.94
CA ASP A 34 38.60 9.39 13.09
C ASP A 34 39.93 8.70 13.37
N HIS A 35 40.47 7.96 12.40
CA HIS A 35 41.91 7.64 12.33
C HIS A 35 42.35 7.71 10.88
N THR A 36 43.06 8.79 10.58
CA THR A 36 43.84 9.04 9.40
C THR A 36 44.98 8.05 9.26
N GLU A 37 44.92 7.11 8.34
CA GLU A 37 46.05 6.51 7.64
C GLU A 37 45.61 6.02 6.23
N PRO A 38 46.43 6.21 5.19
CA PRO A 38 46.08 5.85 3.83
C PRO A 38 46.22 4.35 3.63
N ARG A 39 45.13 3.61 3.60
CA ARG A 39 45.12 2.21 3.17
C ARG A 39 44.75 2.09 1.70
N GLU A 40 45.62 1.39 1.00
CA GLU A 40 45.43 0.89 -0.38
C GLU A 40 44.02 0.40 -0.62
N TYR A 41 43.29 1.07 -1.52
CA TYR A 41 41.96 0.67 -1.94
C TYR A 41 42.01 -0.61 -2.76
N LYS A 42 41.89 -1.78 -2.13
CA LYS A 42 41.36 -2.95 -2.82
C LYS A 42 39.94 -2.62 -3.25
N LYS A 43 39.71 -2.58 -4.56
CA LYS A 43 38.39 -2.45 -5.21
C LYS A 43 37.49 -3.58 -4.76
N TYR A 44 36.84 -3.44 -3.61
CA TYR A 44 35.68 -4.25 -3.30
C TYR A 44 34.53 -3.74 -4.19
N LYS A 45 34.17 -4.54 -5.18
CA LYS A 45 32.87 -4.38 -5.85
C LYS A 45 31.82 -4.45 -4.76
N CYS A 46 31.32 -3.30 -4.31
CA CYS A 46 30.07 -3.24 -3.55
C CYS A 46 28.99 -3.87 -4.46
N LYS A 47 28.64 -5.12 -4.20
CA LYS A 47 27.36 -5.64 -4.64
C LYS A 47 26.35 -4.80 -3.87
N GLY A 48 25.80 -3.79 -4.53
CA GLY A 48 24.78 -2.95 -3.95
C GLY A 48 23.63 -3.82 -3.47
N LEU A 49 22.98 -3.43 -2.40
CA LEU A 49 21.77 -4.07 -1.83
C LEU A 49 20.65 -4.22 -2.86
N PHE A 50 20.77 -3.61 -4.03
CA PHE A 50 19.87 -3.61 -5.18
C PHE A 50 20.48 -4.22 -6.47
N SER A 51 21.67 -4.80 -6.43
CA SER A 51 22.10 -5.66 -7.52
C SER A 51 21.43 -7.03 -7.36
N SER A 52 20.12 -7.10 -7.57
CA SER A 52 19.53 -8.35 -7.96
C SER A 52 20.27 -8.80 -9.21
N ASP A 53 20.96 -9.95 -9.16
CA ASP A 53 21.46 -10.58 -10.36
C ASP A 53 20.31 -10.58 -11.35
N SER A 54 20.52 -10.04 -12.55
CA SER A 54 19.52 -10.00 -13.62
C SER A 54 18.91 -11.38 -13.88
N THR A 55 19.66 -12.44 -13.60
CA THR A 55 19.21 -13.84 -13.59
C THR A 55 18.19 -14.16 -12.51
N THR A 56 18.27 -13.55 -11.33
CA THR A 56 17.33 -13.82 -10.22
C THR A 56 16.01 -13.08 -10.47
N VAL A 57 16.07 -11.84 -10.95
CA VAL A 57 14.88 -11.08 -11.36
C VAL A 57 14.22 -11.70 -12.58
N SER A 58 15.00 -12.16 -13.58
CA SER A 58 14.44 -12.84 -14.75
C SER A 58 13.81 -14.18 -14.39
N ARG A 59 14.39 -14.97 -13.50
CA ARG A 59 13.80 -16.21 -12.98
C ARG A 59 12.55 -15.97 -12.16
N PHE A 60 12.50 -14.87 -11.40
CA PHE A 60 11.32 -14.49 -10.65
C PHE A 60 10.20 -14.03 -11.57
N ASN A 61 10.50 -13.15 -12.54
CA ASN A 61 9.53 -12.72 -13.54
C ASN A 61 9.06 -13.91 -14.40
N GLN A 62 9.93 -14.81 -14.80
CA GLN A 62 9.54 -16.06 -15.48
C GLN A 62 8.62 -16.93 -14.62
N LYS A 63 8.90 -17.08 -13.32
CA LYS A 63 8.02 -17.84 -12.42
C LYS A 63 6.69 -17.11 -12.19
N ALA A 64 6.70 -15.81 -12.02
CA ALA A 64 5.48 -15.00 -11.90
C ALA A 64 4.65 -15.06 -13.20
N ASP A 65 5.29 -14.97 -14.36
CA ASP A 65 4.64 -15.13 -15.67
C ASP A 65 4.14 -16.56 -15.91
N GLN A 66 4.88 -17.58 -15.45
CA GLN A 66 4.42 -18.96 -15.50
C GLN A 66 3.19 -19.17 -14.61
N VAL A 67 3.16 -18.58 -13.41
CA VAL A 67 1.99 -18.61 -12.51
C VAL A 67 0.82 -17.88 -13.14
N LEU A 68 1.04 -16.65 -13.63
CA LEU A 68 -0.01 -15.87 -14.27
C LEU A 68 -0.53 -16.57 -15.53
N ASN A 69 0.35 -17.07 -16.39
CA ASN A 69 -0.03 -17.79 -17.59
C ASN A 69 -0.67 -19.15 -17.29
N SER A 70 -0.26 -19.83 -16.20
CA SER A 70 -0.86 -21.10 -15.80
C SER A 70 -2.23 -20.92 -15.18
N VAL A 71 -2.43 -19.84 -14.41
CA VAL A 71 -3.71 -19.47 -13.83
C VAL A 71 -4.76 -19.13 -14.89
N PHE A 72 -4.31 -18.68 -16.06
CA PHE A 72 -5.19 -18.20 -17.13
C PHE A 72 -5.28 -19.13 -18.37
N LYS A 73 -4.52 -20.24 -18.41
CA LYS A 73 -4.71 -21.25 -19.46
C LYS A 73 -5.82 -22.22 -19.06
N PRO A 74 -6.90 -22.35 -19.85
CA PRO A 74 -8.04 -23.18 -19.50
C PRO A 74 -7.75 -24.68 -19.44
N ASP A 75 -6.61 -25.14 -19.96
CA ASP A 75 -6.36 -26.57 -20.27
C ASP A 75 -5.32 -27.27 -19.39
N ARG A 76 -4.82 -26.66 -18.33
CA ARG A 76 -3.93 -27.34 -17.37
C ARG A 76 -4.57 -27.43 -15.99
N GLU A 77 -4.85 -28.65 -15.57
CA GLU A 77 -5.17 -28.95 -14.18
C GLU A 77 -3.93 -28.72 -13.30
N PHE A 78 -3.90 -27.62 -12.56
CA PHE A 78 -2.95 -27.43 -11.47
C PHE A 78 -3.54 -28.00 -10.20
N ILE A 79 -2.79 -28.87 -9.54
CA ILE A 79 -3.13 -29.30 -8.19
C ILE A 79 -3.08 -28.04 -7.30
N ALA A 80 -4.11 -27.80 -6.48
CA ALA A 80 -4.20 -26.62 -5.59
C ALA A 80 -2.94 -26.45 -4.73
N ASP A 81 -2.30 -27.54 -4.35
CA ASP A 81 -1.04 -27.57 -3.61
C ASP A 81 0.13 -26.99 -4.40
N SER A 82 0.15 -27.17 -5.72
CA SER A 82 1.20 -26.58 -6.57
C SER A 82 1.10 -25.05 -6.64
N LEU A 83 -0.11 -24.50 -6.65
CA LEU A 83 -0.30 -23.04 -6.61
C LEU A 83 0.13 -22.46 -5.26
N ILE A 84 -0.24 -23.10 -4.16
CA ILE A 84 0.19 -22.68 -2.82
C ILE A 84 1.71 -22.72 -2.70
N LYS A 85 2.35 -23.77 -3.23
CA LYS A 85 3.81 -23.85 -3.25
C LYS A 85 4.45 -22.71 -4.02
N VAL A 86 3.86 -22.26 -5.12
CA VAL A 86 4.37 -21.09 -5.85
C VAL A 86 4.28 -19.83 -5.01
N PHE A 87 3.20 -19.64 -4.23
CA PHE A 87 3.12 -18.55 -3.28
C PHE A 87 4.19 -18.66 -2.18
N ASP A 88 4.40 -19.86 -1.64
CA ASP A 88 5.43 -20.11 -0.62
C ASP A 88 6.85 -19.83 -1.15
N ASP A 89 7.12 -20.17 -2.41
CA ASP A 89 8.41 -19.95 -3.09
C ASP A 89 8.60 -18.52 -3.60
N SER A 90 7.55 -17.67 -3.60
CA SER A 90 7.63 -16.27 -4.03
C SER A 90 8.42 -15.43 -3.02
N PRO A 91 9.05 -14.30 -3.41
CA PRO A 91 9.70 -13.40 -2.48
C PRO A 91 8.77 -12.99 -1.34
N SER A 92 9.32 -12.99 -0.12
CA SER A 92 8.56 -12.59 1.07
C SER A 92 8.38 -11.08 1.18
N PHE A 93 9.24 -10.30 0.52
CA PHE A 93 9.17 -8.85 0.46
C PHE A 93 8.68 -8.40 -0.92
N GLY A 94 7.78 -7.41 -0.96
CA GLY A 94 7.24 -6.88 -2.20
C GLY A 94 6.52 -5.54 -2.04
N ILE A 95 6.06 -5.01 -3.16
CA ILE A 95 5.21 -3.81 -3.17
C ILE A 95 3.78 -4.21 -2.77
N TYR A 96 3.19 -3.45 -1.84
CA TYR A 96 1.79 -3.63 -1.40
C TYR A 96 0.83 -2.80 -2.24
N LYS A 97 0.79 -1.49 -2.06
CA LYS A 97 0.05 -0.56 -2.92
C LYS A 97 0.97 0.02 -3.98
N ASP A 98 0.41 0.69 -4.97
CA ASP A 98 1.19 1.39 -5.99
C ASP A 98 2.13 2.42 -5.35
N ASN A 99 3.39 2.43 -5.79
CA ASN A 99 4.37 3.45 -5.40
C ASN A 99 4.39 4.52 -6.48
N TYR A 100 4.01 5.75 -6.15
CA TYR A 100 3.87 6.82 -7.12
C TYR A 100 4.34 8.17 -6.58
N VAL A 101 4.66 9.05 -7.50
CA VAL A 101 4.82 10.49 -7.28
C VAL A 101 4.05 11.22 -8.36
N VAL A 102 3.18 12.14 -7.94
CA VAL A 102 2.32 12.93 -8.83
C VAL A 102 2.28 14.38 -8.36
N VAL A 103 2.14 15.29 -9.31
CA VAL A 103 2.02 16.73 -9.08
C VAL A 103 0.72 17.20 -9.72
N GLY A 104 0.02 18.11 -9.09
CA GLY A 104 -1.23 18.63 -9.65
C GLY A 104 -1.85 19.75 -8.86
N THR A 105 -3.09 20.05 -9.20
CA THR A 105 -3.81 21.21 -8.68
C THR A 105 -5.29 20.91 -8.50
N GLU A 106 -5.99 21.75 -7.77
CA GLU A 106 -7.44 21.73 -7.68
C GLU A 106 -8.07 22.10 -9.03
N LEU A 107 -9.09 21.34 -9.42
CA LEU A 107 -9.87 21.66 -10.61
C LEU A 107 -10.80 22.85 -10.38
N PHE A 108 -11.13 23.56 -11.46
CA PHE A 108 -12.04 24.73 -11.48
C PHE A 108 -11.56 25.92 -10.64
N ARG A 109 -10.27 25.94 -10.28
CA ARG A 109 -9.58 27.09 -9.71
C ARG A 109 -8.36 27.40 -10.56
N ASN A 110 -7.98 28.67 -10.62
CA ASN A 110 -6.70 29.02 -11.25
C ASN A 110 -5.57 28.40 -10.43
N PRO A 111 -4.65 27.64 -11.06
CA PRO A 111 -3.52 27.05 -10.35
C PRO A 111 -2.70 28.12 -9.62
N ASP A 112 -2.48 27.92 -8.33
CA ASP A 112 -1.62 28.74 -7.51
C ASP A 112 -0.81 27.86 -6.52
N ARG A 113 0.09 28.51 -5.77
CA ARG A 113 0.98 27.81 -4.83
C ARG A 113 0.26 27.18 -3.63
N TYR A 114 -0.99 27.55 -3.36
CA TYR A 114 -1.77 27.05 -2.22
C TYR A 114 -2.74 25.93 -2.59
N ASN A 115 -3.11 25.84 -3.88
CA ASN A 115 -4.03 24.81 -4.37
C ASN A 115 -3.33 23.74 -5.23
N SER A 116 -2.00 23.83 -5.37
CA SER A 116 -1.16 22.89 -6.12
C SER A 116 -0.19 22.21 -5.17
N ASP A 117 -0.06 20.91 -5.31
CA ASP A 117 0.81 20.09 -4.46
C ASP A 117 1.48 18.95 -5.24
N ALA A 118 2.48 18.34 -4.63
CA ALA A 118 2.93 17.01 -4.98
C ALA A 118 2.36 16.01 -3.96
N LYS A 119 2.01 14.82 -4.43
CA LYS A 119 1.55 13.71 -3.63
C LYS A 119 2.39 12.49 -3.98
N PHE A 120 2.90 11.77 -2.97
CA PHE A 120 3.56 10.50 -3.23
C PHE A 120 3.15 9.42 -2.23
N GLN A 121 3.23 8.19 -2.68
CA GLN A 121 2.97 7.01 -1.87
C GLN A 121 4.13 6.04 -1.98
N ILE A 122 4.57 5.56 -0.81
CA ILE A 122 5.50 4.44 -0.68
C ILE A 122 4.79 3.35 0.10
N SER A 123 4.79 2.14 -0.44
CA SER A 123 4.10 1.02 0.19
C SER A 123 4.81 -0.29 -0.10
N PHE A 124 4.96 -1.11 0.95
CA PHE A 124 5.56 -2.43 0.84
C PHE A 124 4.87 -3.43 1.75
N SER A 125 5.11 -4.70 1.48
CA SER A 125 4.64 -5.83 2.27
C SER A 125 5.79 -6.77 2.60
N GLN A 126 5.70 -7.41 3.76
CA GLN A 126 6.56 -8.48 4.20
C GLN A 126 5.71 -9.66 4.63
N ARG A 127 5.83 -10.80 3.95
CA ARG A 127 5.28 -12.07 4.40
C ARG A 127 6.18 -12.63 5.49
N LEU A 128 5.57 -12.99 6.64
CA LEU A 128 6.29 -13.48 7.82
C LEU A 128 6.27 -15.00 7.90
N THR A 129 5.23 -15.65 7.37
CA THR A 129 5.10 -17.10 7.37
C THR A 129 4.73 -17.61 5.98
N ASN A 130 5.05 -18.86 5.71
CA ASN A 130 4.48 -19.61 4.60
C ASN A 130 3.07 -20.11 4.97
N SER A 131 2.45 -20.92 4.12
CA SER A 131 1.10 -21.48 4.28
C SER A 131 0.96 -22.50 5.44
N ILE A 132 1.70 -22.30 6.52
CA ILE A 132 1.77 -23.20 7.68
C ILE A 132 0.70 -22.91 8.75
N LEU A 133 0.09 -21.74 8.70
CA LEU A 133 -0.93 -21.35 9.66
C LEU A 133 -2.28 -22.04 9.35
N PRO A 134 -3.22 -22.11 10.32
CA PRO A 134 -4.53 -22.69 10.11
C PRO A 134 -5.21 -22.17 8.85
N PHE A 135 -5.93 -23.02 8.14
CA PHE A 135 -6.58 -22.74 6.85
C PHE A 135 -5.61 -22.36 5.72
N ARG A 136 -4.32 -22.67 5.82
CA ARG A 136 -3.26 -22.29 4.88
C ARG A 136 -3.19 -20.76 4.69
N THR A 137 -3.24 -20.05 5.79
CA THR A 137 -3.10 -18.59 5.81
C THR A 137 -1.64 -18.18 5.98
N TYR A 138 -1.34 -16.96 5.56
CA TYR A 138 -0.04 -16.31 5.68
C TYR A 138 -0.15 -15.15 6.64
N LEU A 139 0.78 -15.06 7.59
CA LEU A 139 0.96 -13.84 8.40
C LEU A 139 1.79 -12.86 7.59
N PHE A 140 1.37 -11.61 7.55
CA PHE A 140 2.06 -10.54 6.85
C PHE A 140 2.05 -9.22 7.60
N LEU A 141 3.01 -8.38 7.25
CA LEU A 141 3.06 -6.97 7.60
C LEU A 141 2.98 -6.14 6.33
N THR A 142 2.31 -5.00 6.39
CA THR A 142 2.41 -3.97 5.36
C THR A 142 2.66 -2.62 5.99
N TYR A 143 3.28 -1.75 5.21
CA TYR A 143 3.45 -0.36 5.55
C TYR A 143 3.10 0.50 4.35
N THR A 144 2.32 1.53 4.56
CA THR A 144 2.03 2.55 3.56
C THR A 144 2.28 3.92 4.15
N GLN A 145 3.02 4.73 3.43
CA GLN A 145 3.21 6.14 3.70
C GLN A 145 2.64 6.94 2.53
N LEU A 146 1.72 7.85 2.84
CA LEU A 146 1.15 8.80 1.89
C LEU A 146 1.52 10.21 2.33
N ALA A 147 2.18 10.96 1.47
CA ALA A 147 2.64 12.31 1.78
C ALA A 147 2.08 13.33 0.80
N PHE A 148 1.71 14.49 1.34
CA PHE A 148 1.31 15.70 0.62
C PHE A 148 2.36 16.77 0.84
N TRP A 149 2.95 17.23 -0.23
CA TRP A 149 4.10 18.10 -0.24
C TRP A 149 3.77 19.39 -1.00
N ASP A 150 3.81 20.51 -0.30
CA ASP A 150 3.49 21.84 -0.85
C ASP A 150 4.72 22.40 -1.57
N VAL A 151 5.13 21.75 -2.66
CA VAL A 151 6.35 22.03 -3.43
C VAL A 151 6.38 23.42 -4.10
N PHE A 152 5.26 24.12 -4.13
CA PHE A 152 5.15 25.46 -4.72
C PHE A 152 5.15 26.59 -3.67
N GLN A 153 5.18 26.22 -2.38
CA GLN A 153 5.25 27.17 -1.28
C GLN A 153 6.70 27.43 -0.86
N GLU A 154 6.93 28.54 -0.17
CA GLU A 154 8.24 28.84 0.41
C GLU A 154 8.62 27.74 1.42
N SER A 155 9.92 27.37 1.45
CA SER A 155 10.47 26.29 2.28
C SER A 155 9.96 24.87 1.97
N PHE A 156 9.12 24.68 0.94
CA PHE A 156 8.65 23.37 0.47
C PHE A 156 8.17 22.46 1.60
N PRO A 157 7.18 22.85 2.43
CA PRO A 157 6.80 22.08 3.60
C PRO A 157 6.02 20.82 3.22
N PHE A 158 6.21 19.75 3.99
CA PHE A 158 5.24 18.65 4.00
C PHE A 158 4.00 19.10 4.78
N ARG A 159 2.86 19.22 4.08
CA ARG A 159 1.59 19.57 4.70
C ARG A 159 1.09 18.46 5.61
N ASP A 160 1.10 17.24 5.10
CA ASP A 160 0.64 16.06 5.82
C ASP A 160 1.42 14.81 5.38
N ILE A 161 1.72 13.92 6.34
CA ILE A 161 2.32 12.61 6.08
C ILE A 161 1.49 11.59 6.85
N ASN A 162 0.90 10.63 6.15
CA ASN A 162 0.05 9.63 6.76
C ASN A 162 0.76 8.27 6.77
N PHE A 163 0.87 7.67 7.93
CA PHE A 163 1.52 6.39 8.19
C PHE A 163 0.47 5.32 8.44
N ASN A 164 0.53 4.20 7.73
CA ASN A 164 -0.40 3.10 7.88
C ASN A 164 0.32 1.76 7.98
N PRO A 165 0.91 1.42 9.14
CA PRO A 165 1.36 0.07 9.45
C PRO A 165 0.16 -0.87 9.61
N THR A 166 0.32 -2.11 9.12
CA THR A 166 -0.73 -3.13 9.17
C THR A 166 -0.12 -4.49 9.45
N VAL A 167 -0.80 -5.29 10.26
CA VAL A 167 -0.53 -6.72 10.42
C VAL A 167 -1.78 -7.49 10.05
N GLY A 168 -1.63 -8.63 9.39
CA GLY A 168 -2.80 -9.37 8.96
C GLY A 168 -2.54 -10.80 8.57
N LEU A 169 -3.63 -11.52 8.33
CA LEU A 169 -3.65 -12.87 7.78
C LEU A 169 -4.25 -12.82 6.37
N ALA A 170 -3.58 -13.42 5.42
CA ALA A 170 -4.05 -13.53 4.05
C ALA A 170 -4.19 -14.98 3.63
N LYS A 171 -5.13 -15.23 2.73
CA LYS A 171 -5.37 -16.55 2.15
C LYS A 171 -5.62 -16.42 0.65
N PRO A 172 -4.83 -17.07 -0.21
CA PRO A 172 -5.16 -17.22 -1.62
C PRO A 172 -6.38 -18.11 -1.79
N LEU A 173 -7.27 -17.72 -2.68
CA LEU A 173 -8.45 -18.49 -3.04
C LEU A 173 -8.18 -19.27 -4.32
N VAL A 174 -8.21 -20.58 -4.20
CA VAL A 174 -8.03 -21.51 -5.30
C VAL A 174 -9.28 -22.38 -5.42
N TYR A 175 -9.89 -22.44 -6.60
CA TYR A 175 -11.03 -23.28 -6.88
C TYR A 175 -10.88 -23.96 -8.23
N LYS A 176 -11.10 -25.26 -8.29
CA LYS A 176 -10.92 -26.09 -9.50
C LYS A 176 -9.59 -25.79 -10.19
N ASN A 177 -8.52 -25.79 -9.39
CA ASN A 177 -7.14 -25.54 -9.83
C ASN A 177 -6.90 -24.15 -10.50
N ARG A 178 -7.77 -23.16 -10.22
CA ARG A 178 -7.62 -21.80 -10.69
C ARG A 178 -7.48 -20.84 -9.51
N TYR A 179 -6.57 -19.91 -9.61
CA TYR A 179 -6.46 -18.81 -8.68
C TYR A 179 -7.58 -17.80 -8.93
N LEU A 180 -8.45 -17.60 -7.96
CA LEU A 180 -9.57 -16.67 -8.04
C LEU A 180 -9.23 -15.30 -7.47
N GLY A 181 -8.26 -15.24 -6.58
CA GLY A 181 -7.92 -14.02 -5.84
C GLY A 181 -7.43 -14.34 -4.45
N GLU A 182 -7.57 -13.39 -3.56
CA GLU A 182 -7.20 -13.55 -2.15
C GLU A 182 -8.17 -12.84 -1.23
N ILE A 183 -8.20 -13.28 0.01
CA ILE A 183 -8.88 -12.60 1.10
C ILE A 183 -7.89 -12.35 2.23
N SER A 184 -8.09 -11.26 2.96
CA SER A 184 -7.27 -10.93 4.12
C SER A 184 -8.08 -10.35 5.27
N PHE A 185 -7.62 -10.64 6.48
CA PHE A 185 -8.04 -10.00 7.72
C PHE A 185 -6.88 -9.16 8.22
N GLN A 186 -7.14 -7.90 8.58
CA GLN A 186 -6.09 -6.92 8.84
C GLN A 186 -6.39 -6.10 10.09
N LEU A 187 -5.37 -5.84 10.88
CA LEU A 187 -5.35 -4.86 11.96
C LEU A 187 -4.46 -3.71 11.52
N GLU A 188 -5.04 -2.53 11.41
CA GLU A 188 -4.39 -1.35 10.85
C GLU A 188 -4.36 -0.22 11.87
N HIS A 189 -3.24 0.46 11.93
CA HIS A 189 -3.13 1.77 12.53
C HIS A 189 -2.90 2.81 11.43
N GLU A 190 -3.54 3.97 11.52
CA GLU A 190 -3.28 5.08 10.61
C GLU A 190 -3.19 6.37 11.41
N SER A 191 -2.08 7.11 11.23
CA SER A 191 -1.81 8.36 11.94
C SER A 191 -0.96 9.29 11.08
N ASN A 192 -1.02 10.60 11.37
CA ASN A 192 -0.19 11.58 10.68
C ASN A 192 1.09 11.96 11.44
N GLY A 193 1.36 11.36 12.60
CA GLY A 193 2.59 11.59 13.36
C GLY A 193 2.73 12.99 13.96
N LYS A 194 1.67 13.81 13.89
CA LYS A 194 1.64 15.14 14.53
C LYS A 194 1.13 15.03 15.95
N ASP A 195 1.39 16.05 16.75
CA ASP A 195 0.89 16.21 18.12
C ASP A 195 -0.13 17.37 18.20
N GLY A 196 -0.65 17.60 19.42
CA GLY A 196 -1.58 18.69 19.71
C GLY A 196 -2.84 18.67 18.84
N GLU A 197 -3.31 19.83 18.43
CA GLU A 197 -4.54 20.00 17.64
C GLU A 197 -4.46 19.40 16.22
N ASP A 198 -3.25 19.23 15.69
CA ASP A 198 -3.01 18.66 14.36
C ASP A 198 -2.92 17.13 14.38
N SER A 199 -2.90 16.50 15.55
CA SER A 199 -2.84 15.05 15.69
C SER A 199 -4.08 14.38 15.13
N ARG A 200 -3.88 13.39 14.26
CA ARG A 200 -4.94 12.53 13.70
C ARG A 200 -4.48 11.08 13.77
N SER A 201 -5.30 10.24 14.41
CA SER A 201 -5.03 8.81 14.48
C SER A 201 -6.32 8.01 14.59
N TRP A 202 -6.31 6.81 14.05
CA TRP A 202 -7.37 5.83 14.22
C TRP A 202 -6.88 4.42 13.91
N ASN A 203 -7.62 3.43 14.41
CA ASN A 203 -7.35 2.03 14.17
C ASN A 203 -8.52 1.40 13.41
N LYS A 204 -8.24 0.33 12.68
CA LYS A 204 -9.24 -0.39 11.88
C LYS A 204 -9.04 -1.89 12.02
N VAL A 205 -10.14 -2.60 12.16
CA VAL A 205 -10.19 -4.04 11.95
C VAL A 205 -10.84 -4.24 10.58
N SER A 206 -10.10 -4.76 9.63
CA SER A 206 -10.49 -4.79 8.22
C SER A 206 -10.59 -6.21 7.69
N PHE A 207 -11.53 -6.41 6.77
CA PHE A 207 -11.61 -7.58 5.91
C PHE A 207 -11.53 -7.12 4.45
N ALA A 208 -10.61 -7.67 3.69
CA ALA A 208 -10.42 -7.32 2.30
C ALA A 208 -10.44 -8.55 1.39
N GLY A 209 -10.84 -8.34 0.14
CA GLY A 209 -10.79 -9.34 -0.90
C GLY A 209 -10.44 -8.73 -2.25
N GLN A 210 -9.54 -9.38 -2.96
CA GLN A 210 -9.16 -9.08 -4.33
C GLN A 210 -9.52 -10.27 -5.20
N PHE A 211 -10.29 -10.05 -6.26
CA PHE A 211 -10.79 -11.10 -7.13
C PHE A 211 -10.44 -10.80 -8.58
N LYS A 212 -9.98 -11.80 -9.30
CA LYS A 212 -9.81 -11.73 -10.75
C LYS A 212 -11.10 -12.17 -11.42
N ILE A 213 -11.74 -11.24 -12.15
CA ILE A 213 -12.96 -11.53 -12.92
C ILE A 213 -12.58 -12.24 -14.22
N ASN A 214 -11.53 -11.73 -14.90
CA ASN A 214 -10.95 -12.33 -16.09
C ASN A 214 -9.52 -11.81 -16.32
N HIS A 215 -8.95 -12.01 -17.52
CA HIS A 215 -7.57 -11.57 -17.86
C HIS A 215 -7.34 -10.06 -17.76
N HIS A 216 -8.39 -9.26 -17.89
CA HIS A 216 -8.29 -7.80 -17.93
C HIS A 216 -8.90 -7.15 -16.69
N TRP A 217 -9.94 -7.74 -16.12
CA TRP A 217 -10.72 -7.13 -15.05
C TRP A 217 -10.42 -7.76 -13.71
N SER A 218 -10.23 -6.92 -12.71
CA SER A 218 -10.17 -7.31 -11.31
C SER A 218 -11.06 -6.44 -10.46
N TYR A 219 -11.53 -7.02 -9.36
CA TYR A 219 -12.40 -6.39 -8.38
C TYR A 219 -11.74 -6.46 -7.01
N PHE A 220 -11.75 -5.36 -6.29
CA PHE A 220 -11.27 -5.26 -4.91
C PHE A 220 -12.38 -4.71 -4.03
N SER A 221 -12.51 -5.25 -2.83
CA SER A 221 -13.36 -4.69 -1.79
C SER A 221 -12.70 -4.84 -0.43
N LYS A 222 -12.84 -3.81 0.39
CA LYS A 222 -12.35 -3.77 1.77
C LYS A 222 -13.39 -3.10 2.64
N LEU A 223 -13.75 -3.78 3.73
CA LEU A 223 -14.66 -3.28 4.76
C LEU A 223 -13.89 -3.17 6.06
N TRP A 224 -14.18 -2.20 6.87
CA TRP A 224 -13.54 -2.08 8.18
C TRP A 224 -14.47 -1.58 9.27
N VAL A 225 -14.21 -2.05 10.47
CA VAL A 225 -14.75 -1.49 11.70
C VAL A 225 -13.73 -0.50 12.26
N PRO A 226 -14.07 0.78 12.33
CA PRO A 226 -13.16 1.80 12.84
C PRO A 226 -13.13 1.76 14.37
N ILE A 227 -11.93 1.96 14.93
CA ILE A 227 -11.70 2.18 16.35
C ILE A 227 -11.02 3.54 16.46
N VAL A 228 -11.83 4.58 16.69
CA VAL A 228 -11.35 5.95 16.74
C VAL A 228 -10.96 6.29 18.15
N ASP A 229 -9.68 6.52 18.38
CA ASP A 229 -9.05 6.87 19.67
C ASP A 229 -8.50 8.31 19.68
N GLY A 230 -8.42 8.95 18.51
CA GLY A 230 -7.95 10.34 18.36
C GLY A 230 -8.99 11.35 18.85
N GLU A 231 -8.58 12.27 19.72
CA GLU A 231 -9.46 13.32 20.25
C GLU A 231 -9.90 14.32 19.19
N ASN A 232 -9.00 14.64 18.26
CA ASN A 232 -9.19 15.68 17.26
C ASN A 232 -9.84 15.18 15.95
N ASN A 233 -10.17 13.89 15.85
CA ASN A 233 -10.74 13.30 14.64
C ASN A 233 -11.89 12.31 14.94
N ARG A 234 -12.69 12.56 15.98
CA ARG A 234 -13.81 11.69 16.39
C ARG A 234 -14.82 11.40 15.28
N ASN A 235 -14.99 12.31 14.33
CA ASN A 235 -15.93 12.18 13.23
C ASN A 235 -15.26 11.72 11.91
N ILE A 236 -14.03 11.21 11.94
CA ILE A 236 -13.24 10.82 10.77
C ILE A 236 -13.98 9.82 9.85
N VAL A 237 -14.75 8.92 10.42
CA VAL A 237 -15.55 7.90 9.68
C VAL A 237 -16.58 8.55 8.76
N ARG A 238 -17.10 9.73 9.11
CA ARG A 238 -18.05 10.47 8.27
C ARG A 238 -17.42 10.83 6.91
N TYR A 239 -16.13 11.07 6.87
CA TYR A 239 -15.39 11.58 5.72
C TYR A 239 -14.49 10.51 5.05
N ARG A 240 -13.76 9.74 5.86
CA ARG A 240 -12.88 8.67 5.36
C ARG A 240 -13.60 7.34 5.16
N GLY A 241 -14.80 7.19 5.74
CA GLY A 241 -15.68 6.06 5.46
C GLY A 241 -15.36 4.78 6.23
N TRP A 242 -15.99 3.69 5.78
CA TRP A 242 -15.93 2.36 6.39
C TRP A 242 -15.79 1.23 5.35
N ALA A 243 -15.80 1.57 4.06
CA ALA A 243 -15.64 0.61 2.98
C ALA A 243 -14.98 1.25 1.76
N THR A 244 -14.18 0.46 1.06
CA THR A 244 -13.61 0.81 -0.25
C THR A 244 -13.91 -0.32 -1.23
N THR A 245 -14.29 0.06 -2.44
CA THR A 245 -14.47 -0.86 -3.55
C THR A 245 -13.73 -0.32 -4.76
N ALA A 246 -13.05 -1.18 -5.50
CA ALA A 246 -12.39 -0.80 -6.73
C ALA A 246 -12.62 -1.80 -7.85
N ILE A 247 -12.75 -1.29 -9.06
CA ILE A 247 -12.70 -2.08 -10.28
C ILE A 247 -11.52 -1.60 -11.10
N SER A 248 -10.71 -2.54 -11.59
CA SER A 248 -9.53 -2.23 -12.36
C SER A 248 -9.54 -2.99 -13.68
N TYR A 249 -9.14 -2.29 -14.74
CA TYR A 249 -8.94 -2.85 -16.06
C TYR A 249 -7.47 -2.77 -16.44
N ASN A 250 -6.88 -3.88 -16.88
CA ASN A 250 -5.50 -3.97 -17.33
C ASN A 250 -5.46 -4.56 -18.73
N GLN A 251 -4.92 -3.80 -19.68
CA GLN A 251 -4.73 -4.27 -21.05
C GLN A 251 -3.26 -4.61 -21.32
N LYS A 252 -2.94 -5.91 -21.31
CA LYS A 252 -1.64 -6.48 -21.68
C LYS A 252 -0.47 -5.71 -21.04
N GLU A 253 -0.66 -5.26 -19.80
CA GLU A 253 0.32 -4.45 -19.08
C GLU A 253 0.68 -3.11 -19.76
N LYS A 254 0.06 -2.78 -20.90
CA LYS A 254 0.32 -1.53 -21.62
C LYS A 254 -0.36 -0.34 -20.96
N PHE A 255 -1.62 -0.50 -20.57
CA PHE A 255 -2.30 0.49 -19.75
C PHE A 255 -3.16 -0.16 -18.67
N ASN A 256 -3.31 0.54 -17.58
CA ASN A 256 -4.16 0.15 -16.47
C ASN A 256 -5.03 1.34 -16.08
N THR A 257 -6.30 1.10 -15.86
CA THR A 257 -7.22 2.09 -15.30
C THR A 257 -7.96 1.49 -14.12
N SER A 258 -8.26 2.31 -13.12
CA SER A 258 -9.05 1.88 -11.96
C SER A 258 -10.00 2.98 -11.50
N LEU A 259 -11.19 2.55 -11.11
CA LEU A 259 -12.18 3.35 -10.40
C LEU A 259 -12.22 2.85 -8.96
N VAL A 260 -11.90 3.73 -8.02
CA VAL A 260 -11.94 3.45 -6.58
C VAL A 260 -13.05 4.28 -5.95
N LEU A 261 -13.94 3.62 -5.25
CA LEU A 261 -15.06 4.21 -4.55
C LEU A 261 -14.89 3.96 -3.04
N ASN A 262 -14.77 5.03 -2.28
CA ASN A 262 -14.68 4.95 -0.82
C ASN A 262 -16.00 5.41 -0.21
N LYS A 263 -16.75 4.48 0.38
CA LYS A 263 -18.05 4.72 0.96
C LYS A 263 -17.91 5.44 2.30
N ARG A 264 -18.39 6.68 2.34
CA ARG A 264 -18.43 7.53 3.55
C ARG A 264 -19.63 7.22 4.44
N GLY A 265 -19.58 7.74 5.66
CA GLY A 265 -20.75 7.73 6.56
C GLY A 265 -21.93 8.54 6.01
N GLY A 266 -23.13 8.26 6.52
CA GLY A 266 -24.37 8.93 6.10
C GLY A 266 -25.05 8.29 4.88
N ASN A 267 -25.60 9.12 3.97
CA ASN A 267 -26.39 8.67 2.83
C ASN A 267 -25.62 7.69 1.91
N ILE A 268 -26.33 6.80 1.23
CA ILE A 268 -25.76 5.79 0.32
C ILE A 268 -24.94 6.41 -0.82
N LEU A 269 -25.28 7.62 -1.26
CA LEU A 269 -24.56 8.36 -2.30
C LEU A 269 -23.30 9.06 -1.82
N ASN A 270 -23.07 9.14 -0.51
CA ASN A 270 -21.88 9.76 0.04
C ASN A 270 -20.65 8.89 -0.24
N THR A 271 -19.90 9.23 -1.27
CA THR A 271 -18.77 8.44 -1.76
C THR A 271 -17.63 9.37 -2.18
N ASN A 272 -16.40 9.03 -1.81
CA ASN A 272 -15.20 9.63 -2.39
C ASN A 272 -14.82 8.80 -3.62
N ILE A 273 -14.38 9.47 -4.68
CA ILE A 273 -14.11 8.85 -5.97
C ILE A 273 -12.65 9.12 -6.34
N THR A 274 -11.93 8.06 -6.70
CA THR A 274 -10.62 8.20 -7.32
C THR A 274 -10.63 7.46 -8.66
N VAL A 275 -10.17 8.12 -9.71
CA VAL A 275 -9.98 7.52 -11.02
C VAL A 275 -8.49 7.59 -11.34
N ASN A 276 -7.90 6.43 -11.62
CA ASN A 276 -6.50 6.31 -11.97
C ASN A 276 -6.37 5.81 -13.40
N PHE A 277 -5.39 6.35 -14.11
CA PHE A 277 -4.98 5.88 -15.42
C PHE A 277 -3.46 5.81 -15.45
N ALA A 278 -2.91 4.67 -15.87
CA ALA A 278 -1.49 4.45 -15.97
C ALA A 278 -1.15 3.88 -17.37
N TYR A 279 -0.18 4.49 -18.05
CA TYR A 279 0.30 4.06 -19.36
C TYR A 279 1.78 3.69 -19.28
N ARG A 280 2.13 2.46 -19.67
CA ARG A 280 3.51 1.96 -19.65
C ARG A 280 4.37 2.74 -20.63
N LEU A 281 5.46 3.33 -20.15
CA LEU A 281 6.35 4.13 -20.96
C LEU A 281 7.35 3.28 -21.73
N PHE A 282 7.90 2.26 -21.07
CA PHE A 282 8.96 1.41 -21.64
C PHE A 282 8.49 -0.04 -21.67
N HIS A 283 8.82 -0.72 -22.77
CA HIS A 283 8.56 -2.15 -22.89
C HIS A 283 9.42 -2.88 -21.82
N ASP A 284 8.89 -3.90 -21.18
CA ASP A 284 9.55 -4.72 -20.16
C ASP A 284 9.88 -4.04 -18.82
N GLU A 285 9.50 -2.76 -18.63
CA GLU A 285 9.66 -2.04 -17.36
C GLU A 285 8.34 -1.89 -16.61
N ASN A 286 8.42 -1.69 -15.30
CA ASN A 286 7.25 -1.55 -14.44
C ASN A 286 6.90 -0.09 -14.12
N GLN A 287 7.39 0.84 -14.94
CA GLN A 287 7.21 2.29 -14.80
C GLN A 287 6.14 2.78 -15.76
N TYR A 288 5.20 3.55 -15.24
CA TYR A 288 4.07 4.06 -15.99
C TYR A 288 3.96 5.57 -15.80
N LEU A 289 3.56 6.27 -16.85
CA LEU A 289 2.99 7.60 -16.74
C LEU A 289 1.64 7.46 -16.03
N PHE A 290 1.37 8.31 -15.02
CA PHE A 290 0.25 8.13 -14.12
C PHE A 290 -0.58 9.40 -14.00
N PHE A 291 -1.88 9.23 -14.17
CA PHE A 291 -2.90 10.25 -13.99
C PHE A 291 -3.81 9.85 -12.86
N GLU A 292 -4.06 10.77 -11.93
CA GLU A 292 -4.99 10.61 -10.83
C GLU A 292 -6.02 11.74 -10.84
N PHE A 293 -7.27 11.39 -10.81
CA PHE A 293 -8.36 12.29 -10.48
C PHE A 293 -8.96 11.89 -9.13
N TYR A 294 -9.02 12.84 -8.22
CA TYR A 294 -9.63 12.67 -6.90
C TYR A 294 -10.82 13.62 -6.74
N ASN A 295 -11.93 13.09 -6.18
CA ASN A 295 -13.13 13.87 -5.85
C ASN A 295 -13.69 13.38 -4.52
N GLY A 296 -13.62 14.20 -3.48
CA GLY A 296 -14.17 13.82 -2.17
C GLY A 296 -13.48 14.47 -0.98
N TYR A 297 -13.71 13.84 0.17
CA TYR A 297 -13.15 14.20 1.47
C TYR A 297 -12.12 13.15 1.90
N GLY A 298 -11.27 13.50 2.86
CA GLY A 298 -10.40 12.53 3.52
C GLY A 298 -9.31 11.98 2.61
N GLU A 299 -8.78 12.78 1.70
CA GLU A 299 -7.61 12.42 0.92
C GLU A 299 -6.38 12.28 1.84
N GLY A 300 -6.12 13.29 2.70
CA GLY A 300 -5.17 13.27 3.81
C GLY A 300 -5.86 13.07 5.16
N LEU A 301 -5.06 12.94 6.22
CA LEU A 301 -5.56 12.89 7.59
C LEU A 301 -5.74 14.27 8.19
N LEU A 302 -4.84 15.20 7.92
CA LEU A 302 -4.88 16.53 8.53
C LEU A 302 -6.15 17.30 8.16
N ASP A 303 -6.48 17.28 6.88
CA ASP A 303 -7.61 17.97 6.26
C ASP A 303 -8.76 17.02 5.87
N TYR A 304 -8.92 15.91 6.62
CA TYR A 304 -9.87 14.83 6.28
C TYR A 304 -11.31 15.30 6.10
N ASN A 305 -11.69 16.41 6.69
CA ASN A 305 -13.01 17.04 6.64
C ASN A 305 -13.15 18.11 5.55
N GLN A 306 -12.11 18.36 4.75
CA GLN A 306 -12.14 19.28 3.62
C GLN A 306 -12.44 18.52 2.32
N PHE A 307 -13.21 19.17 1.45
CA PHE A 307 -13.52 18.62 0.13
C PHE A 307 -12.45 19.05 -0.86
N HIS A 308 -11.91 18.05 -1.60
CA HIS A 308 -10.93 18.27 -2.65
C HIS A 308 -11.41 17.70 -3.98
N GLN A 309 -11.12 18.42 -5.04
CA GLN A 309 -11.31 17.95 -6.41
C GLN A 309 -10.03 18.24 -7.17
N ARG A 310 -9.19 17.23 -7.31
CA ARG A 310 -7.81 17.38 -7.78
C ARG A 310 -7.51 16.50 -8.97
N PHE A 311 -6.71 17.06 -9.86
CA PHE A 311 -6.12 16.31 -10.96
C PHE A 311 -4.60 16.35 -10.82
N ARG A 312 -3.96 15.19 -10.92
CA ARG A 312 -2.51 15.04 -10.78
C ARG A 312 -1.94 14.17 -11.89
N LEU A 313 -0.71 14.47 -12.26
CA LEU A 313 0.09 13.77 -13.27
C LEU A 313 1.45 13.42 -12.67
N GLY A 314 2.01 12.27 -13.02
CA GLY A 314 3.34 11.85 -12.61
C GLY A 314 3.68 10.44 -13.02
N PHE A 315 4.34 9.73 -12.13
CA PHE A 315 4.82 8.38 -12.40
C PHE A 315 4.38 7.41 -11.32
N VAL A 316 4.13 6.16 -11.72
CA VAL A 316 3.82 5.06 -10.81
C VAL A 316 4.65 3.83 -11.16
N ILE A 317 5.10 3.13 -10.13
CA ILE A 317 5.70 1.81 -10.23
C ILE A 317 4.63 0.79 -9.87
N LYS A 318 4.28 -0.07 -10.82
CA LYS A 318 3.33 -1.18 -10.64
C LYS A 318 4.08 -2.50 -10.67
N PRO A 319 4.03 -3.30 -9.60
CA PRO A 319 4.66 -4.61 -9.63
C PRO A 319 3.89 -5.55 -10.57
N ASN A 320 4.60 -6.43 -11.25
CA ASN A 320 4.00 -7.48 -12.06
C ASN A 320 3.23 -8.51 -11.21
N PHE A 321 3.69 -8.69 -9.98
CA PHE A 321 3.06 -9.57 -9.01
C PHE A 321 2.90 -8.88 -7.65
N ARG A 322 1.73 -9.03 -7.04
CA ARG A 322 1.45 -8.65 -5.65
C ARG A 322 1.04 -9.89 -4.88
N PHE A 323 1.67 -10.07 -3.75
CA PHE A 323 1.32 -11.16 -2.84
C PHE A 323 0.07 -10.85 -2.02
N ILE A 324 -0.17 -9.55 -1.73
CA ILE A 324 -1.28 -9.05 -0.91
C ILE A 324 -1.78 -7.75 -1.52
N TYR A 325 -3.10 -7.53 -1.47
CA TYR A 325 -3.79 -6.34 -1.95
C TYR A 325 -4.52 -5.61 -0.83
#